data_b03c12a9f5dc8a48faf34342f8aeb011
#
_entry.id   b03c12a9f5dc8a48faf34342f8aeb011
#
_cell.length_a   1.000
_cell.length_b   1.000
_cell.length_c   1.000
_cell.angle_alpha   90.00
_cell.angle_beta   90.00
_cell.angle_gamma   90.00
#
_symmetry.space_group_name_H-M   'P 1'
#
loop_
_entity.id
_entity.type
_entity.pdbx_description
1 polymer ?
#
loop_
_entity_poly.entity_id
_entity_poly.type
_entity_poly.pdbx_seq_one_letter_code
_entity_poly.pdbx_strand_id
1 'polypeptide(L)'
;MTILDKVNAPADLKKLSAAELTELAQDVRAAVLNKVSQIGGHTGPNLGVVELTIALHKVFQSPVDKFIWDVSHQTYPHKILTGRKHGFQEGHFHDITGYTSQYESEHDFFTVGHTSTSVANAMGLAKARDLTAQKGNIIAILGDGSLSGGLALEAISNAGAYDKNFILILNDNQMSIAENQGGIYKGLAELRATDGQSPNNLFKAFGLDYKYLADGNNLEALISLFEEVKDINHPIVLHINTEKGHGYQPAVDMKEAFHWRSPFNLADGSLKNISSAKNYTRIILDYMEEKVAEGMHLVAVNGGIPMVNNLKEFAEKHPENYVDAGIAEQYVTTFGGAVAAGGARAMIFHNSTFMQRAYDQFLHDLAINKEPAVVIVKSASISGSDKTHQGSFAIGMLSNIPDLVYLAPTSEEELVAMLDWALTQKDHPVVLQIPEHGVENRSTVRTDFSKAQYEIVRKGEEVAILALGGLFSHGQKVVEELERLKIKATLVNPMFVAELDKKTLKELTGDHKVFVTIEDGVLDGGFGQKVSGYLGQFGVKTLNFGAKKEFNDSVAMDELYDRYHLTPELMISDILEALK
;
A
#
# COMPACT_ATOMS: atom_id res chain seq x y z
N MET A 1 -9.69 -9.19 37.60
CA MET A 1 -9.68 -10.19 36.52
C MET A 1 -10.78 -9.77 35.55
N THR A 2 -10.43 -9.38 34.33
CA THR A 2 -11.35 -8.90 33.29
C THR A 2 -12.07 -10.12 32.64
N ILE A 3 -13.12 -9.88 31.86
CA ILE A 3 -13.74 -10.96 31.06
C ILE A 3 -12.75 -11.50 30.03
N LEU A 4 -11.92 -10.62 29.44
CA LEU A 4 -10.90 -11.02 28.48
C LEU A 4 -9.87 -12.02 29.06
N ASP A 5 -9.61 -11.97 30.36
CA ASP A 5 -8.71 -12.96 30.99
C ASP A 5 -9.24 -14.39 30.87
N LYS A 6 -10.58 -14.57 30.85
CA LYS A 6 -11.26 -15.86 30.73
C LYS A 6 -11.32 -16.40 29.29
N VAL A 7 -11.04 -15.54 28.27
CA VAL A 7 -11.12 -15.89 26.86
C VAL A 7 -9.73 -16.26 26.32
N ASN A 8 -9.51 -17.52 25.97
CA ASN A 8 -8.26 -18.02 25.38
C ASN A 8 -8.47 -18.59 23.96
N ALA A 9 -9.71 -18.92 23.61
CA ALA A 9 -10.06 -19.43 22.30
C ALA A 9 -11.51 -19.02 21.95
N PRO A 10 -11.91 -19.03 20.67
CA PRO A 10 -13.27 -18.72 20.26
C PRO A 10 -14.37 -19.52 20.97
N ALA A 11 -14.07 -20.77 21.33
CA ALA A 11 -15.00 -21.63 22.06
C ALA A 11 -15.40 -21.08 23.43
N ASP A 12 -14.60 -20.24 24.04
CA ASP A 12 -14.91 -19.67 25.36
C ASP A 12 -16.03 -18.62 25.26
N LEU A 13 -16.15 -17.92 24.13
CA LEU A 13 -17.24 -16.96 23.91
C LEU A 13 -18.63 -17.62 23.94
N LYS A 14 -18.73 -18.90 23.57
CA LYS A 14 -19.99 -19.66 23.57
C LYS A 14 -20.59 -19.75 24.96
N LYS A 15 -19.78 -19.70 26.01
CA LYS A 15 -20.20 -19.86 27.42
C LYS A 15 -20.58 -18.52 28.08
N LEU A 16 -20.23 -17.39 27.47
CA LEU A 16 -20.46 -16.06 28.04
C LEU A 16 -21.94 -15.65 27.89
N SER A 17 -22.48 -15.03 28.94
CA SER A 17 -23.78 -14.35 28.93
C SER A 17 -23.74 -13.07 28.09
N ALA A 18 -24.90 -12.51 27.76
CA ALA A 18 -25.00 -11.24 27.03
C ALA A 18 -24.30 -10.09 27.77
N ALA A 19 -24.43 -10.00 29.08
CA ALA A 19 -23.76 -9.00 29.90
C ALA A 19 -22.22 -9.15 29.86
N GLU A 20 -21.71 -10.40 29.99
CA GLU A 20 -20.28 -10.68 29.88
C GLU A 20 -19.72 -10.38 28.47
N LEU A 21 -20.48 -10.61 27.40
CA LEU A 21 -20.08 -10.25 26.04
C LEU A 21 -19.98 -8.73 25.86
N THR A 22 -20.86 -7.95 26.48
CA THR A 22 -20.79 -6.49 26.47
C THR A 22 -19.55 -5.98 27.22
N GLU A 23 -19.23 -6.59 28.38
CA GLU A 23 -18.01 -6.27 29.13
C GLU A 23 -16.76 -6.67 28.33
N LEU A 24 -16.76 -7.85 27.67
CA LEU A 24 -15.69 -8.30 26.79
C LEU A 24 -15.42 -7.30 25.66
N ALA A 25 -16.45 -6.70 25.08
CA ALA A 25 -16.27 -5.69 24.02
C ALA A 25 -15.47 -4.47 24.53
N GLN A 26 -15.70 -4.06 25.77
CA GLN A 26 -14.93 -2.97 26.38
C GLN A 26 -13.48 -3.39 26.67
N ASP A 27 -13.26 -4.58 27.18
CA ASP A 27 -11.92 -5.13 27.42
C ASP A 27 -11.10 -5.22 26.13
N VAL A 28 -11.69 -5.75 25.05
CA VAL A 28 -11.05 -5.84 23.73
C VAL A 28 -10.70 -4.46 23.19
N ARG A 29 -11.62 -3.50 23.30
CA ARG A 29 -11.39 -2.11 22.87
C ARG A 29 -10.23 -1.47 23.65
N ALA A 30 -10.19 -1.66 24.96
CA ALA A 30 -9.11 -1.17 25.81
C ALA A 30 -7.75 -1.79 25.41
N ALA A 31 -7.70 -3.09 25.13
CA ALA A 31 -6.49 -3.77 24.69
C ALA A 31 -5.98 -3.22 23.33
N VAL A 32 -6.88 -3.01 22.36
CA VAL A 32 -6.55 -2.40 21.07
C VAL A 32 -5.97 -0.99 21.27
N LEU A 33 -6.66 -0.13 22.02
CA LEU A 33 -6.24 1.25 22.30
C LEU A 33 -4.89 1.30 23.01
N ASN A 34 -4.64 0.40 23.97
CA ASN A 34 -3.35 0.29 24.64
C ASN A 34 -2.20 0.07 23.64
N LYS A 35 -2.34 -0.89 22.74
CA LYS A 35 -1.32 -1.18 21.71
C LYS A 35 -1.13 0.02 20.77
N VAL A 36 -2.20 0.46 20.09
CA VAL A 36 -2.09 1.46 19.01
C VAL A 36 -1.68 2.85 19.50
N SER A 37 -1.98 3.21 20.76
CA SER A 37 -1.53 4.48 21.32
C SER A 37 -0.02 4.53 21.57
N GLN A 38 0.62 3.38 21.73
CA GLN A 38 2.06 3.28 22.02
C GLN A 38 2.91 3.11 20.78
N ILE A 39 2.51 2.22 19.85
CA ILE A 39 3.30 1.91 18.67
C ILE A 39 2.69 2.42 17.35
N GLY A 40 1.49 3.00 17.39
CA GLY A 40 0.73 3.34 16.19
C GLY A 40 -0.03 2.15 15.62
N GLY A 41 -0.82 2.40 14.58
CA GLY A 41 -1.57 1.36 13.87
C GLY A 41 -2.97 1.77 13.45
N HIS A 42 -3.69 0.84 12.84
CA HIS A 42 -5.08 1.02 12.42
C HIS A 42 -6.00 1.07 13.64
N THR A 43 -6.47 2.25 13.99
CA THR A 43 -7.26 2.47 15.21
C THR A 43 -8.76 2.42 14.93
N GLY A 44 -9.26 3.35 14.11
CA GLY A 44 -10.70 3.46 13.84
C GLY A 44 -11.32 2.21 13.22
N PRO A 45 -10.67 1.56 12.23
CA PRO A 45 -11.18 0.31 11.64
C PRO A 45 -11.34 -0.82 12.66
N ASN A 46 -10.39 -0.98 13.59
CA ASN A 46 -10.46 -2.02 14.62
C ASN A 46 -11.55 -1.76 15.66
N LEU A 47 -11.68 -0.50 16.09
CA LEU A 47 -12.70 -0.13 17.09
C LEU A 47 -14.12 -0.28 16.54
N GLY A 48 -14.32 -0.02 15.25
CA GLY A 48 -15.63 -0.12 14.60
C GLY A 48 -16.18 -1.53 14.47
N VAL A 49 -15.34 -2.56 14.58
CA VAL A 49 -15.75 -3.97 14.36
C VAL A 49 -15.60 -4.87 15.59
N VAL A 50 -15.46 -4.29 16.78
CA VAL A 50 -15.32 -5.09 18.01
C VAL A 50 -16.57 -5.96 18.24
N GLU A 51 -17.75 -5.37 18.25
CA GLU A 51 -19.03 -6.06 18.44
C GLU A 51 -19.30 -7.08 17.31
N LEU A 52 -19.06 -6.68 16.07
CA LEU A 52 -19.19 -7.56 14.89
C LEU A 52 -18.32 -8.81 15.04
N THR A 53 -17.06 -8.64 15.46
CA THR A 53 -16.11 -9.75 15.62
C THR A 53 -16.52 -10.68 16.77
N ILE A 54 -16.98 -10.13 17.91
CA ILE A 54 -17.48 -10.91 19.03
C ILE A 54 -18.71 -11.71 18.60
N ALA A 55 -19.66 -11.09 17.89
CA ALA A 55 -20.85 -11.76 17.41
C ALA A 55 -20.52 -12.88 16.42
N LEU A 56 -19.57 -12.68 15.49
CA LEU A 56 -19.07 -13.73 14.59
C LEU A 56 -18.57 -14.93 15.37
N HIS A 57 -17.68 -14.72 16.34
CA HIS A 57 -17.13 -15.80 17.15
C HIS A 57 -18.14 -16.38 18.16
N LYS A 58 -19.19 -15.63 18.52
CA LYS A 58 -20.30 -16.15 19.35
C LYS A 58 -21.19 -17.11 18.57
N VAL A 59 -21.46 -16.83 17.29
CA VAL A 59 -22.40 -17.61 16.48
C VAL A 59 -21.71 -18.71 15.69
N PHE A 60 -20.67 -18.39 14.95
CA PHE A 60 -19.96 -19.32 14.06
C PHE A 60 -18.79 -20.02 14.77
N GLN A 61 -18.35 -21.14 14.21
CA GLN A 61 -17.30 -21.99 14.79
C GLN A 61 -16.00 -21.92 13.96
N SER A 62 -15.21 -20.84 14.14
CA SER A 62 -13.88 -20.77 13.52
C SER A 62 -12.91 -21.80 14.17
N PRO A 63 -12.05 -22.52 13.39
CA PRO A 63 -11.78 -22.35 11.95
C PRO A 63 -12.64 -23.20 11.01
N VAL A 64 -13.65 -23.94 11.51
CA VAL A 64 -14.57 -24.73 10.66
C VAL A 64 -15.38 -23.78 9.76
N ASP A 65 -16.03 -22.79 10.37
CA ASP A 65 -16.57 -21.64 9.65
C ASP A 65 -15.42 -20.67 9.35
N LYS A 66 -15.26 -20.29 8.10
CA LYS A 66 -14.09 -19.54 7.62
C LYS A 66 -14.42 -18.05 7.47
N PHE A 67 -13.66 -17.19 8.15
CA PHE A 67 -13.76 -15.74 8.06
C PHE A 67 -12.65 -15.20 7.16
N ILE A 68 -13.03 -14.57 6.06
CA ILE A 68 -12.11 -14.02 5.09
C ILE A 68 -12.22 -12.49 5.12
N TRP A 69 -11.26 -11.87 5.80
CA TRP A 69 -11.20 -10.43 6.02
C TRP A 69 -10.60 -9.71 4.83
N ASP A 70 -11.30 -8.70 4.32
CA ASP A 70 -10.75 -7.80 3.31
C ASP A 70 -9.74 -6.84 3.93
N VAL A 71 -8.63 -6.55 3.26
CA VAL A 71 -7.50 -5.78 3.83
C VAL A 71 -6.92 -6.44 5.07
N SER A 72 -7.79 -6.81 5.99
CA SER A 72 -7.54 -7.42 7.30
C SER A 72 -6.89 -6.49 8.36
N HIS A 73 -6.76 -5.20 8.07
CA HIS A 73 -6.25 -4.19 9.00
C HIS A 73 -7.17 -3.93 10.22
N GLN A 74 -8.40 -4.44 10.18
CA GLN A 74 -9.41 -4.37 11.25
C GLN A 74 -9.47 -5.64 12.10
N THR A 75 -8.45 -6.50 12.07
CA THR A 75 -8.50 -7.84 12.68
C THR A 75 -7.89 -7.96 14.08
N TYR A 76 -7.56 -6.86 14.74
CA TYR A 76 -7.08 -6.93 16.12
C TYR A 76 -8.08 -7.60 17.08
N PRO A 77 -9.42 -7.29 17.05
CA PRO A 77 -10.39 -8.05 17.83
C PRO A 77 -10.38 -9.55 17.52
N HIS A 78 -10.29 -9.93 16.24
CA HIS A 78 -10.18 -11.32 15.81
C HIS A 78 -8.93 -12.01 16.38
N LYS A 79 -7.76 -11.35 16.31
CA LYS A 79 -6.51 -11.87 16.88
C LYS A 79 -6.60 -12.07 18.39
N ILE A 80 -7.17 -11.10 19.12
CA ILE A 80 -7.39 -11.19 20.57
C ILE A 80 -8.23 -12.42 20.90
N LEU A 81 -9.36 -12.61 20.20
CA LEU A 81 -10.31 -13.68 20.48
C LEU A 81 -9.85 -15.07 20.01
N THR A 82 -8.84 -15.14 19.16
CA THR A 82 -8.24 -16.37 18.64
C THR A 82 -6.90 -16.73 19.28
N GLY A 83 -6.68 -16.32 20.54
CA GLY A 83 -5.56 -16.75 21.37
C GLY A 83 -4.30 -15.88 21.30
N ARG A 84 -4.33 -14.76 20.54
CA ARG A 84 -3.17 -13.86 20.35
C ARG A 84 -3.22 -12.61 21.24
N LYS A 85 -3.99 -12.63 22.34
CA LYS A 85 -4.12 -11.48 23.25
C LYS A 85 -2.80 -11.02 23.87
N HIS A 86 -1.76 -11.87 23.92
CA HIS A 86 -0.42 -11.51 24.41
C HIS A 86 0.17 -10.35 23.58
N GLY A 87 -0.04 -10.32 22.27
CA GLY A 87 0.46 -9.26 21.39
C GLY A 87 -0.18 -7.87 21.62
N PHE A 88 -1.05 -7.74 22.64
CA PHE A 88 -1.65 -6.48 23.09
C PHE A 88 -1.18 -6.08 24.50
N GLN A 89 -0.19 -6.79 25.04
CA GLN A 89 0.44 -6.51 26.31
C GLN A 89 1.76 -5.77 26.11
N GLU A 90 2.17 -4.99 27.09
CA GLU A 90 3.43 -4.25 27.07
C GLU A 90 4.63 -5.23 26.92
N GLY A 91 5.59 -4.87 26.07
CA GLY A 91 6.72 -5.71 25.71
C GLY A 91 6.45 -6.72 24.58
N HIS A 92 5.19 -6.92 24.17
CA HIS A 92 4.78 -7.93 23.18
C HIS A 92 4.08 -7.34 21.95
N PHE A 93 4.03 -6.02 21.80
CA PHE A 93 3.27 -5.36 20.73
C PHE A 93 3.72 -5.72 19.31
N HIS A 94 4.97 -6.16 19.15
CA HIS A 94 5.55 -6.56 17.86
C HIS A 94 5.49 -8.07 17.59
N ASP A 95 4.95 -8.87 18.53
CA ASP A 95 4.88 -10.33 18.39
C ASP A 95 3.81 -10.79 17.38
N ILE A 96 2.92 -9.90 16.99
CA ILE A 96 1.85 -10.16 16.01
C ILE A 96 1.80 -9.06 14.95
N THR A 97 1.49 -9.44 13.71
CA THR A 97 1.34 -8.48 12.61
C THR A 97 0.06 -7.64 12.72
N GLY A 98 -0.01 -6.54 11.98
CA GLY A 98 -1.20 -5.68 11.89
C GLY A 98 -2.32 -6.23 11.00
N TYR A 99 -2.06 -7.34 10.30
CA TYR A 99 -2.94 -7.98 9.31
C TYR A 99 -3.11 -9.46 9.60
N THR A 100 -4.08 -10.13 8.95
CA THR A 100 -4.15 -11.59 9.04
C THR A 100 -2.90 -12.23 8.46
N SER A 101 -2.48 -13.34 9.07
CA SER A 101 -1.35 -14.13 8.61
C SER A 101 -1.59 -15.62 8.86
N GLN A 102 -1.65 -16.38 7.78
CA GLN A 102 -1.77 -17.85 7.84
C GLN A 102 -0.61 -18.52 8.58
N TYR A 103 0.48 -17.78 8.84
CA TYR A 103 1.63 -18.26 9.60
C TYR A 103 1.52 -17.99 11.11
N GLU A 104 0.55 -17.14 11.52
CA GLU A 104 0.30 -16.86 12.94
C GLU A 104 -0.77 -17.77 13.55
N SER A 105 -1.79 -18.13 12.77
CA SER A 105 -2.97 -18.81 13.31
C SER A 105 -3.72 -19.61 12.25
N GLU A 106 -4.28 -20.76 12.65
CA GLU A 106 -5.21 -21.55 11.83
C GLU A 106 -6.55 -20.83 11.55
N HIS A 107 -6.84 -19.76 12.26
CA HIS A 107 -8.02 -18.92 12.06
C HIS A 107 -7.81 -17.89 10.93
N ASP A 108 -6.59 -17.68 10.46
CA ASP A 108 -6.22 -16.76 9.40
C ASP A 108 -5.92 -17.56 8.12
N PHE A 109 -6.86 -17.58 7.15
CA PHE A 109 -6.72 -18.42 5.95
C PHE A 109 -5.77 -17.82 4.90
N PHE A 110 -5.59 -16.51 4.92
CA PHE A 110 -4.73 -15.77 3.98
C PHE A 110 -3.93 -14.69 4.70
N THR A 111 -2.72 -14.46 4.22
CA THR A 111 -1.96 -13.25 4.55
C THR A 111 -2.42 -12.15 3.59
N VAL A 112 -3.14 -11.15 4.10
CA VAL A 112 -3.79 -10.11 3.30
C VAL A 112 -3.45 -8.73 3.87
N GLY A 113 -3.26 -7.74 3.00
CA GLY A 113 -3.08 -6.33 3.35
C GLY A 113 -3.70 -5.41 2.30
N HIS A 114 -3.96 -5.91 1.10
CA HIS A 114 -4.61 -5.15 0.02
C HIS A 114 -6.11 -5.37 0.00
N THR A 115 -6.84 -4.35 -0.42
CA THR A 115 -8.31 -4.32 -0.52
C THR A 115 -8.87 -5.24 -1.60
N SER A 116 -10.19 -5.45 -1.55
CA SER A 116 -11.02 -5.96 -2.66
C SER A 116 -10.83 -7.44 -3.02
N THR A 117 -10.08 -8.21 -2.20
CA THR A 117 -9.76 -9.62 -2.50
C THR A 117 -10.60 -10.62 -1.72
N SER A 118 -11.24 -10.21 -0.62
CA SER A 118 -11.91 -11.13 0.31
C SER A 118 -13.02 -11.95 -0.33
N VAL A 119 -13.84 -11.33 -1.16
CA VAL A 119 -14.99 -12.02 -1.80
C VAL A 119 -14.48 -13.09 -2.78
N ALA A 120 -13.47 -12.79 -3.60
CA ALA A 120 -12.87 -13.75 -4.53
C ALA A 120 -12.20 -14.92 -3.78
N ASN A 121 -11.44 -14.63 -2.73
CA ASN A 121 -10.81 -15.65 -1.89
C ASN A 121 -11.84 -16.54 -1.21
N ALA A 122 -12.91 -15.96 -0.66
CA ALA A 122 -13.99 -16.67 -0.01
C ALA A 122 -14.77 -17.56 -1.00
N MET A 123 -15.04 -17.06 -2.21
CA MET A 123 -15.68 -17.86 -3.28
C MET A 123 -14.81 -19.05 -3.69
N GLY A 124 -13.48 -18.87 -3.75
CA GLY A 124 -12.55 -19.97 -3.99
C GLY A 124 -12.62 -21.04 -2.90
N LEU A 125 -12.67 -20.63 -1.61
CA LEU A 125 -12.83 -21.55 -0.48
C LEU A 125 -14.21 -22.22 -0.48
N ALA A 126 -15.28 -21.51 -0.84
CA ALA A 126 -16.62 -22.08 -0.95
C ALA A 126 -16.66 -23.19 -2.03
N LYS A 127 -16.06 -22.93 -3.18
CA LYS A 127 -15.92 -23.93 -4.24
C LYS A 127 -15.10 -25.15 -3.80
N ALA A 128 -13.98 -24.93 -3.11
CA ALA A 128 -13.14 -26.00 -2.58
C ALA A 128 -13.89 -26.84 -1.51
N ARG A 129 -14.59 -26.18 -0.57
CA ARG A 129 -15.46 -26.84 0.43
C ARG A 129 -16.44 -27.78 -0.25
N ASP A 130 -17.13 -27.33 -1.29
CA ASP A 130 -18.16 -28.11 -1.96
C ASP A 130 -17.58 -29.30 -2.72
N LEU A 131 -16.43 -29.13 -3.38
CA LEU A 131 -15.74 -30.20 -4.10
C LEU A 131 -15.18 -31.28 -3.16
N THR A 132 -14.73 -30.88 -1.99
CA THR A 132 -14.13 -31.79 -0.98
C THR A 132 -15.13 -32.27 0.06
N ALA A 133 -16.41 -31.92 -0.09
CA ALA A 133 -17.50 -32.26 0.85
C ALA A 133 -17.20 -31.83 2.31
N GLN A 134 -16.41 -30.78 2.50
CA GLN A 134 -16.18 -30.16 3.81
C GLN A 134 -17.46 -29.45 4.27
N LYS A 135 -17.54 -29.18 5.55
CA LYS A 135 -18.65 -28.43 6.17
C LYS A 135 -18.19 -27.05 6.61
N GLY A 136 -19.14 -26.23 7.00
CA GLY A 136 -18.92 -24.90 7.55
C GLY A 136 -19.32 -23.78 6.59
N ASN A 137 -19.63 -22.65 7.19
CA ASN A 137 -19.97 -21.43 6.47
C ASN A 137 -18.70 -20.77 5.92
N ILE A 138 -18.82 -20.15 4.75
CA ILE A 138 -17.79 -19.29 4.20
C ILE A 138 -18.30 -17.86 4.25
N ILE A 139 -17.57 -17.01 4.98
CA ILE A 139 -17.98 -15.65 5.33
C ILE A 139 -16.90 -14.68 4.87
N ALA A 140 -17.21 -13.88 3.85
CA ALA A 140 -16.37 -12.77 3.44
C ALA A 140 -16.74 -11.51 4.23
N ILE A 141 -15.77 -10.77 4.77
CA ILE A 141 -15.98 -9.50 5.45
C ILE A 141 -15.32 -8.41 4.61
N LEU A 142 -16.12 -7.60 3.94
CA LEU A 142 -15.72 -6.55 3.01
C LEU A 142 -16.05 -5.18 3.60
N GLY A 143 -15.07 -4.28 3.68
CA GLY A 143 -15.34 -2.87 3.99
C GLY A 143 -15.97 -2.14 2.79
N ASP A 144 -16.84 -1.18 3.05
CA ASP A 144 -17.50 -0.37 2.02
C ASP A 144 -16.49 0.32 1.08
N GLY A 145 -15.39 0.87 1.60
CA GLY A 145 -14.33 1.47 0.78
C GLY A 145 -13.76 0.53 -0.28
N SER A 146 -13.73 -0.77 -0.02
CA SER A 146 -13.21 -1.78 -0.96
C SER A 146 -14.13 -2.07 -2.15
N LEU A 147 -15.38 -1.61 -2.13
CA LEU A 147 -16.33 -1.77 -3.26
C LEU A 147 -15.91 -0.99 -4.50
N SER A 148 -15.10 0.06 -4.38
CA SER A 148 -14.57 0.78 -5.55
C SER A 148 -13.54 -0.02 -6.35
N GLY A 149 -12.96 -1.09 -5.76
CA GLY A 149 -12.02 -1.95 -6.44
C GLY A 149 -12.71 -2.90 -7.44
N GLY A 150 -12.23 -2.95 -8.68
CA GLY A 150 -12.81 -3.76 -9.75
C GLY A 150 -12.96 -5.23 -9.37
N LEU A 151 -11.94 -5.84 -8.73
CA LEU A 151 -11.97 -7.25 -8.31
C LEU A 151 -13.11 -7.54 -7.31
N ALA A 152 -13.46 -6.58 -6.43
CA ALA A 152 -14.60 -6.77 -5.52
C ALA A 152 -15.91 -6.87 -6.30
N LEU A 153 -16.13 -6.00 -7.28
CA LEU A 153 -17.32 -6.02 -8.13
C LEU A 153 -17.41 -7.27 -9.00
N GLU A 154 -16.29 -7.69 -9.60
CA GLU A 154 -16.19 -8.94 -10.35
C GLU A 154 -16.57 -10.14 -9.46
N ALA A 155 -16.03 -10.18 -8.23
CA ALA A 155 -16.29 -11.26 -7.30
C ALA A 155 -17.75 -11.27 -6.80
N ILE A 156 -18.35 -10.11 -6.49
CA ILE A 156 -19.76 -9.98 -6.10
C ILE A 156 -20.67 -10.43 -7.25
N SER A 157 -20.37 -10.04 -8.49
CA SER A 157 -21.10 -10.49 -9.68
C SER A 157 -21.05 -12.02 -9.83
N ASN A 158 -19.90 -12.63 -9.62
CA ASN A 158 -19.74 -14.08 -9.67
C ASN A 158 -20.42 -14.79 -8.49
N ALA A 159 -20.42 -14.17 -7.29
CA ALA A 159 -21.13 -14.70 -6.13
C ALA A 159 -22.66 -14.76 -6.36
N GLY A 160 -23.23 -13.82 -7.12
CA GLY A 160 -24.64 -13.83 -7.50
C GLY A 160 -25.05 -15.01 -8.40
N ALA A 161 -24.09 -15.63 -9.08
CA ALA A 161 -24.34 -16.85 -9.87
C ALA A 161 -24.11 -18.16 -9.09
N TYR A 162 -23.76 -18.06 -7.80
CA TYR A 162 -23.53 -19.21 -6.93
C TYR A 162 -24.82 -19.69 -6.31
N ASP A 163 -24.98 -20.99 -6.08
CA ASP A 163 -26.23 -21.62 -5.63
C ASP A 163 -26.13 -22.34 -4.27
N LYS A 164 -25.08 -22.04 -3.50
CA LYS A 164 -24.80 -22.68 -2.21
C LYS A 164 -24.44 -21.68 -1.12
N ASN A 165 -24.15 -22.18 0.08
CA ASN A 165 -23.79 -21.35 1.22
C ASN A 165 -22.62 -20.42 0.93
N PHE A 166 -22.91 -19.13 1.03
CA PHE A 166 -21.93 -18.05 0.98
C PHE A 166 -22.50 -16.80 1.68
N ILE A 167 -21.79 -16.23 2.61
CA ILE A 167 -22.21 -15.04 3.35
C ILE A 167 -21.22 -13.92 3.07
N LEU A 168 -21.71 -12.81 2.54
CA LEU A 168 -20.95 -11.58 2.39
C LEU A 168 -21.39 -10.56 3.43
N ILE A 169 -20.53 -10.19 4.34
CA ILE A 169 -20.73 -9.07 5.26
C ILE A 169 -20.14 -7.83 4.61
N LEU A 170 -20.99 -6.86 4.28
CA LEU A 170 -20.57 -5.51 3.93
C LEU A 170 -20.55 -4.67 5.20
N ASN A 171 -19.36 -4.39 5.71
CA ASN A 171 -19.14 -3.48 6.83
C ASN A 171 -19.11 -2.04 6.31
N ASP A 172 -20.26 -1.36 6.37
CA ASP A 172 -20.42 0.01 5.87
C ASP A 172 -20.28 1.01 7.04
N ASN A 173 -19.19 1.75 7.04
CA ASN A 173 -18.96 2.85 7.97
C ASN A 173 -18.80 4.20 7.25
N GLN A 174 -19.13 4.25 5.96
CA GLN A 174 -19.14 5.42 5.08
C GLN A 174 -17.76 6.00 4.79
N MET A 175 -16.71 5.26 5.11
CA MET A 175 -15.33 5.71 4.96
C MET A 175 -14.43 4.60 4.42
N SER A 176 -13.59 4.96 3.47
CA SER A 176 -12.33 4.24 3.22
C SER A 176 -11.23 4.79 4.15
N ILE A 177 -10.07 5.19 3.66
CA ILE A 177 -9.16 6.08 4.42
C ILE A 177 -9.85 7.44 4.58
N ALA A 178 -10.17 8.10 3.47
CA ALA A 178 -10.98 9.30 3.37
C ALA A 178 -12.47 8.95 3.11
N GLU A 179 -13.28 9.95 2.82
CA GLU A 179 -14.67 9.75 2.37
C GLU A 179 -14.72 8.95 1.07
N ASN A 180 -15.70 8.07 0.97
CA ASN A 180 -15.89 7.24 -0.19
C ASN A 180 -16.29 8.04 -1.44
N GLN A 181 -15.68 7.71 -2.58
CA GLN A 181 -15.92 8.39 -3.86
C GLN A 181 -16.58 7.44 -4.88
N GLY A 182 -17.49 7.97 -5.69
CA GLY A 182 -18.12 7.24 -6.79
C GLY A 182 -19.61 6.96 -6.63
N GLY A 183 -20.24 6.52 -7.70
CA GLY A 183 -21.69 6.34 -7.80
C GLY A 183 -22.26 5.23 -6.91
N ILE A 184 -21.47 4.20 -6.61
CA ILE A 184 -21.88 3.08 -5.74
C ILE A 184 -22.30 3.58 -4.36
N TYR A 185 -21.59 4.55 -3.82
CA TYR A 185 -21.81 5.06 -2.46
C TYR A 185 -23.11 5.88 -2.33
N LYS A 186 -23.59 6.47 -3.44
CA LYS A 186 -24.95 7.04 -3.49
C LYS A 186 -26.01 5.97 -3.30
N GLY A 187 -25.83 4.80 -3.93
CA GLY A 187 -26.71 3.64 -3.73
C GLY A 187 -26.67 3.10 -2.31
N LEU A 188 -25.47 3.01 -1.68
CA LEU A 188 -25.37 2.61 -0.27
C LEU A 188 -26.03 3.63 0.67
N ALA A 189 -25.88 4.92 0.40
CA ALA A 189 -26.54 5.98 1.17
C ALA A 189 -28.07 5.88 1.08
N GLU A 190 -28.62 5.59 -0.11
CA GLU A 190 -30.05 5.34 -0.30
C GLU A 190 -30.52 4.09 0.45
N LEU A 191 -29.74 3.00 0.41
CA LEU A 191 -30.04 1.79 1.18
C LEU A 191 -30.07 2.06 2.69
N ARG A 192 -29.11 2.82 3.23
CA ARG A 192 -29.11 3.25 4.64
C ARG A 192 -30.33 4.10 4.98
N ALA A 193 -30.67 5.08 4.14
CA ALA A 193 -31.80 5.99 4.37
C ALA A 193 -33.16 5.30 4.32
N THR A 194 -33.26 4.14 3.71
CA THR A 194 -34.50 3.36 3.52
C THR A 194 -34.50 2.05 4.31
N ASP A 195 -33.65 1.90 5.30
CA ASP A 195 -33.51 0.64 6.06
C ASP A 195 -33.38 -0.59 5.13
N GLY A 196 -32.59 -0.46 4.06
CA GLY A 196 -32.34 -1.50 3.08
C GLY A 196 -33.49 -1.77 2.09
N GLN A 197 -34.56 -0.96 2.09
CA GLN A 197 -35.77 -1.20 1.29
C GLN A 197 -35.74 -0.56 -0.09
N SER A 198 -34.70 0.22 -0.43
CA SER A 198 -34.61 0.82 -1.76
C SER A 198 -34.67 -0.24 -2.88
N PRO A 199 -35.47 0.00 -3.95
CA PRO A 199 -35.44 -0.84 -5.13
C PRO A 199 -34.11 -0.80 -5.88
N ASN A 200 -33.31 0.27 -5.69
CA ASN A 200 -31.99 0.45 -6.27
C ASN A 200 -30.95 -0.28 -5.43
N ASN A 201 -30.96 -1.60 -5.48
CA ASN A 201 -30.06 -2.44 -4.70
C ASN A 201 -29.11 -3.21 -5.62
N LEU A 202 -27.84 -2.80 -5.65
CA LEU A 202 -26.79 -3.41 -6.46
C LEU A 202 -26.66 -4.91 -6.21
N PHE A 203 -26.75 -5.34 -4.96
CA PHE A 203 -26.54 -6.74 -4.59
C PHE A 203 -27.70 -7.62 -5.09
N LYS A 204 -28.92 -7.15 -4.96
CA LYS A 204 -30.11 -7.82 -5.53
C LYS A 204 -30.07 -7.85 -7.05
N ALA A 205 -29.55 -6.79 -7.70
CA ALA A 205 -29.37 -6.75 -9.14
C ALA A 205 -28.36 -7.80 -9.64
N PHE A 206 -27.38 -8.19 -8.83
CA PHE A 206 -26.47 -9.30 -9.10
C PHE A 206 -27.03 -10.69 -8.72
N GLY A 207 -28.24 -10.77 -8.16
CA GLY A 207 -28.87 -12.04 -7.81
C GLY A 207 -28.57 -12.54 -6.39
N LEU A 208 -28.03 -11.70 -5.53
CA LEU A 208 -27.76 -12.02 -4.12
C LEU A 208 -28.99 -11.70 -3.24
N ASP A 209 -29.27 -12.53 -2.27
CA ASP A 209 -30.15 -12.16 -1.17
C ASP A 209 -29.50 -11.05 -0.34
N TYR A 210 -30.33 -10.26 0.34
CA TYR A 210 -29.87 -9.06 1.02
C TYR A 210 -30.63 -8.79 2.31
N LYS A 211 -29.88 -8.50 3.38
CA LYS A 211 -30.40 -7.99 4.65
C LYS A 211 -29.61 -6.75 5.07
N TYR A 212 -30.28 -5.83 5.74
CA TYR A 212 -29.69 -4.61 6.28
C TYR A 212 -29.80 -4.58 7.80
N LEU A 213 -28.73 -4.12 8.48
CA LEU A 213 -28.70 -3.85 9.91
C LEU A 213 -28.21 -2.42 10.14
N ALA A 214 -29.11 -1.56 10.65
CA ALA A 214 -28.86 -0.14 10.87
C ALA A 214 -27.86 0.13 12.02
N ASP A 215 -27.92 -0.66 13.10
CA ASP A 215 -27.05 -0.54 14.27
C ASP A 215 -26.08 -1.74 14.34
N GLY A 216 -25.00 -1.63 13.59
CA GLY A 216 -23.95 -2.65 13.49
C GLY A 216 -22.96 -2.68 14.67
N ASN A 217 -23.14 -1.82 15.67
CA ASN A 217 -22.41 -1.88 16.94
C ASN A 217 -23.29 -2.42 18.08
N ASN A 218 -24.53 -2.83 17.78
CA ASN A 218 -25.42 -3.53 18.71
C ASN A 218 -25.15 -5.03 18.69
N LEU A 219 -24.51 -5.52 19.73
CA LEU A 219 -24.07 -6.92 19.83
C LEU A 219 -25.24 -7.93 19.79
N GLU A 220 -26.39 -7.64 20.42
CA GLU A 220 -27.55 -8.51 20.43
C GLU A 220 -28.18 -8.61 19.03
N ALA A 221 -28.32 -7.48 18.35
CA ALA A 221 -28.83 -7.43 16.99
C ALA A 221 -27.91 -8.18 15.99
N LEU A 222 -26.61 -8.06 16.14
CA LEU A 222 -25.62 -8.80 15.34
C LEU A 222 -25.72 -10.30 15.57
N ILE A 223 -25.79 -10.76 16.83
CA ILE A 223 -25.95 -12.19 17.17
C ILE A 223 -27.24 -12.73 16.55
N SER A 224 -28.35 -12.00 16.70
CA SER A 224 -29.65 -12.42 16.13
C SER A 224 -29.58 -12.54 14.60
N LEU A 225 -28.98 -11.56 13.91
CA LEU A 225 -28.79 -11.58 12.46
C LEU A 225 -27.95 -12.77 12.02
N PHE A 226 -26.85 -13.06 12.70
CA PHE A 226 -25.96 -14.16 12.34
C PHE A 226 -26.58 -15.53 12.61
N GLU A 227 -27.35 -15.70 13.71
CA GLU A 227 -28.10 -16.96 13.98
C GLU A 227 -29.16 -17.21 12.91
N GLU A 228 -29.79 -16.15 12.36
CA GLU A 228 -30.80 -16.28 11.30
C GLU A 228 -30.18 -16.78 9.98
N VAL A 229 -28.95 -16.37 9.66
CA VAL A 229 -28.28 -16.71 8.37
C VAL A 229 -27.27 -17.84 8.49
N LYS A 230 -27.07 -18.37 9.70
CA LYS A 230 -26.18 -19.50 9.90
C LYS A 230 -26.69 -20.70 9.10
N ASP A 231 -25.77 -21.36 8.40
CA ASP A 231 -26.06 -22.53 7.58
C ASP A 231 -27.07 -22.30 6.42
N ILE A 232 -27.22 -21.04 5.99
CA ILE A 232 -28.03 -20.71 4.80
C ILE A 232 -27.47 -21.46 3.58
N ASN A 233 -28.31 -21.83 2.63
CA ASN A 233 -27.96 -22.68 1.48
C ASN A 233 -27.84 -21.92 0.15
N HIS A 234 -27.76 -20.60 0.18
CA HIS A 234 -27.62 -19.69 -0.97
C HIS A 234 -26.77 -18.48 -0.58
N PRO A 235 -26.29 -17.68 -1.55
CA PRO A 235 -25.50 -16.51 -1.25
C PRO A 235 -26.34 -15.35 -0.72
N ILE A 236 -25.85 -14.68 0.31
CA ILE A 236 -26.51 -13.52 0.94
C ILE A 236 -25.53 -12.42 1.26
N VAL A 237 -25.96 -11.17 1.13
CA VAL A 237 -25.27 -9.97 1.61
C VAL A 237 -25.92 -9.47 2.89
N LEU A 238 -25.11 -9.31 3.92
CA LEU A 238 -25.46 -8.65 5.16
C LEU A 238 -24.83 -7.25 5.15
N HIS A 239 -25.61 -6.23 4.84
CA HIS A 239 -25.19 -4.85 4.87
C HIS A 239 -25.32 -4.31 6.30
N ILE A 240 -24.21 -4.18 6.99
CA ILE A 240 -24.11 -3.81 8.40
C ILE A 240 -23.52 -2.42 8.51
N ASN A 241 -24.30 -1.45 9.02
CA ASN A 241 -23.86 -0.09 9.22
C ASN A 241 -23.16 0.04 10.58
N THR A 242 -21.84 0.30 10.59
CA THR A 242 -21.02 0.44 11.80
C THR A 242 -20.47 1.84 11.96
N GLU A 243 -20.01 2.19 13.16
CA GLU A 243 -19.33 3.45 13.45
C GLU A 243 -17.82 3.25 13.49
N LYS A 244 -17.09 3.86 12.54
CA LYS A 244 -15.61 3.86 12.54
C LYS A 244 -15.10 4.61 13.77
N GLY A 245 -14.27 3.95 14.60
CA GLY A 245 -13.75 4.55 15.84
C GLY A 245 -14.65 4.35 17.05
N HIS A 246 -15.72 3.52 16.96
CA HIS A 246 -16.71 3.31 18.00
C HIS A 246 -16.11 3.10 19.39
N GLY A 247 -16.63 3.85 20.38
CA GLY A 247 -16.21 3.79 21.77
C GLY A 247 -14.92 4.56 22.12
N TYR A 248 -14.38 5.34 21.18
CA TYR A 248 -13.28 6.28 21.42
C TYR A 248 -13.51 7.59 20.68
N GLN A 249 -13.99 8.61 21.39
CA GLN A 249 -14.46 9.86 20.81
C GLN A 249 -13.46 10.53 19.86
N PRO A 250 -12.13 10.64 20.16
CA PRO A 250 -11.19 11.23 19.22
C PRO A 250 -11.15 10.51 17.86
N ALA A 251 -11.35 9.19 17.81
CA ALA A 251 -11.39 8.44 16.56
C ALA A 251 -12.72 8.59 15.81
N VAL A 252 -13.82 8.82 16.52
CA VAL A 252 -15.14 9.12 15.93
C VAL A 252 -15.12 10.51 15.28
N ASP A 253 -14.52 11.50 15.95
CA ASP A 253 -14.48 12.89 15.49
C ASP A 253 -13.49 13.09 14.33
N MET A 254 -12.38 12.32 14.31
CA MET A 254 -11.30 12.44 13.33
C MET A 254 -11.10 11.10 12.56
N LYS A 255 -12.15 10.58 11.96
CA LYS A 255 -12.21 9.24 11.32
C LYS A 255 -11.07 8.98 10.32
N GLU A 256 -10.75 9.97 9.49
CA GLU A 256 -9.66 9.88 8.50
C GLU A 256 -8.30 9.77 9.19
N ALA A 257 -8.00 10.67 10.13
CA ALA A 257 -6.74 10.69 10.86
C ALA A 257 -6.52 9.43 11.73
N PHE A 258 -7.60 8.80 12.19
CA PHE A 258 -7.57 7.55 12.96
C PHE A 258 -7.77 6.29 12.10
N HIS A 259 -7.81 6.40 10.79
CA HIS A 259 -7.72 5.21 9.94
C HIS A 259 -6.42 4.46 10.25
N TRP A 260 -5.29 5.14 10.14
CA TRP A 260 -3.98 4.74 10.67
C TRP A 260 -3.37 5.91 11.44
N ARG A 261 -2.93 5.69 12.66
CA ARG A 261 -2.42 6.76 13.52
C ARG A 261 -1.02 6.40 14.03
N SER A 262 -0.07 7.34 13.94
CA SER A 262 1.20 7.26 14.67
C SER A 262 0.95 7.28 16.18
N PRO A 263 1.92 6.91 17.04
CA PRO A 263 1.75 6.92 18.49
C PRO A 263 1.11 8.21 19.01
N PHE A 264 0.10 8.08 19.87
CA PHE A 264 -0.75 9.19 20.32
C PHE A 264 -1.10 9.13 21.81
N ASN A 265 -1.55 10.24 22.37
CA ASN A 265 -2.04 10.33 23.73
C ASN A 265 -3.50 9.85 23.80
N LEU A 266 -3.79 8.90 24.69
CA LEU A 266 -5.14 8.34 24.84
C LEU A 266 -6.19 9.35 25.30
N ALA A 267 -5.78 10.38 26.05
CA ALA A 267 -6.72 11.35 26.63
C ALA A 267 -7.41 12.21 25.54
N ASP A 268 -6.71 12.58 24.49
CA ASP A 268 -7.18 13.55 23.49
C ASP A 268 -6.87 13.15 22.03
N GLY A 269 -6.17 12.04 21.80
CA GLY A 269 -5.79 11.58 20.49
C GLY A 269 -4.65 12.37 19.82
N SER A 270 -4.01 13.32 20.50
CA SER A 270 -2.90 14.10 19.95
C SER A 270 -1.67 13.24 19.69
N LEU A 271 -0.94 13.52 18.60
CA LEU A 271 0.29 12.79 18.25
C LEU A 271 1.39 13.03 19.28
N LYS A 272 2.12 11.98 19.66
CA LYS A 272 3.29 12.09 20.56
C LYS A 272 4.49 12.74 19.86
N ASN A 273 4.64 12.52 18.55
CA ASN A 273 5.72 13.07 17.74
C ASN A 273 5.17 13.67 16.46
N ILE A 274 5.58 14.88 16.12
CA ILE A 274 5.22 15.55 14.87
C ILE A 274 6.53 15.93 14.18
N SER A 275 6.72 15.47 12.95
CA SER A 275 7.83 15.90 12.10
C SER A 275 7.36 17.08 11.24
N SER A 276 8.15 18.15 11.20
CA SER A 276 7.97 19.32 10.32
C SER A 276 9.04 19.38 9.23
N ALA A 277 9.79 18.30 9.02
CA ALA A 277 10.84 18.28 8.01
C ALA A 277 10.25 18.42 6.60
N LYS A 278 10.93 19.21 5.74
CA LYS A 278 10.62 19.32 4.31
C LYS A 278 10.71 17.93 3.68
N ASN A 279 9.76 17.61 2.83
CA ASN A 279 9.72 16.34 2.13
C ASN A 279 9.37 16.53 0.65
N TYR A 280 9.70 15.55 -0.18
CA TYR A 280 9.48 15.61 -1.62
C TYR A 280 8.00 15.76 -1.98
N THR A 281 7.08 15.25 -1.18
CA THR A 281 5.64 15.41 -1.41
C THR A 281 5.24 16.89 -1.35
N ARG A 282 5.76 17.66 -0.39
CA ARG A 282 5.47 19.10 -0.31
C ARG A 282 6.03 19.85 -1.51
N ILE A 283 7.22 19.49 -1.98
CA ILE A 283 7.82 20.09 -3.18
C ILE A 283 6.92 19.87 -4.41
N ILE A 284 6.38 18.64 -4.58
CA ILE A 284 5.47 18.34 -5.69
C ILE A 284 4.18 19.16 -5.59
N LEU A 285 3.62 19.33 -4.39
CA LEU A 285 2.41 20.12 -4.19
C LEU A 285 2.65 21.60 -4.51
N ASP A 286 3.71 22.19 -3.98
CA ASP A 286 4.08 23.58 -4.24
C ASP A 286 4.28 23.82 -5.74
N TYR A 287 4.94 22.87 -6.41
CA TYR A 287 5.12 22.87 -7.86
C TYR A 287 3.77 22.83 -8.61
N MET A 288 2.86 21.95 -8.22
CA MET A 288 1.54 21.84 -8.84
C MET A 288 0.72 23.13 -8.66
N GLU A 289 0.73 23.72 -7.46
CA GLU A 289 0.05 24.99 -7.17
C GLU A 289 0.60 26.12 -8.06
N GLU A 290 1.94 26.19 -8.23
CA GLU A 290 2.58 27.14 -9.13
C GLU A 290 2.12 26.95 -10.58
N LYS A 291 2.13 25.72 -11.10
CA LYS A 291 1.74 25.45 -12.50
C LYS A 291 0.28 25.72 -12.77
N VAL A 292 -0.62 25.45 -11.83
CA VAL A 292 -2.05 25.83 -11.94
C VAL A 292 -2.19 27.35 -11.93
N ALA A 293 -1.46 28.05 -11.06
CA ALA A 293 -1.48 29.52 -11.03
C ALA A 293 -0.93 30.16 -12.31
N GLU A 294 0.05 29.51 -12.98
CA GLU A 294 0.54 29.90 -14.31
C GLU A 294 -0.45 29.60 -15.45
N GLY A 295 -1.58 28.97 -15.18
CA GLY A 295 -2.63 28.66 -16.15
C GLY A 295 -2.45 27.31 -16.86
N MET A 296 -1.61 26.41 -16.34
CA MET A 296 -1.52 25.05 -16.86
C MET A 296 -2.80 24.27 -16.54
N HIS A 297 -3.39 23.63 -17.55
CA HIS A 297 -4.52 22.72 -17.37
C HIS A 297 -4.06 21.38 -16.79
N LEU A 298 -3.67 21.42 -15.53
CA LEU A 298 -3.14 20.26 -14.79
C LEU A 298 -4.25 19.62 -13.97
N VAL A 299 -4.30 18.28 -13.95
CA VAL A 299 -5.22 17.51 -13.12
C VAL A 299 -4.40 16.50 -12.29
N ALA A 300 -4.57 16.54 -10.96
CA ALA A 300 -4.09 15.51 -10.06
C ALA A 300 -5.12 14.38 -9.97
N VAL A 301 -4.68 13.15 -10.23
CA VAL A 301 -5.53 11.95 -10.20
C VAL A 301 -5.06 11.01 -9.10
N ASN A 302 -5.96 10.68 -8.16
CA ASN A 302 -5.64 9.92 -6.96
C ASN A 302 -6.54 8.69 -6.81
N GLY A 303 -5.99 7.62 -6.23
CA GLY A 303 -6.66 6.34 -6.00
C GLY A 303 -6.99 6.06 -4.53
N GLY A 304 -7.77 6.94 -3.86
CA GLY A 304 -8.28 6.70 -2.51
C GLY A 304 -7.29 6.94 -1.36
N ILE A 305 -6.13 7.53 -1.61
CA ILE A 305 -5.09 7.79 -0.59
C ILE A 305 -4.66 9.27 -0.52
N PRO A 306 -5.62 10.23 -0.40
CA PRO A 306 -5.30 11.66 -0.48
C PRO A 306 -4.36 12.13 0.64
N MET A 307 -4.46 11.57 1.84
CA MET A 307 -3.56 11.92 2.96
C MET A 307 -2.13 11.43 2.75
N VAL A 308 -1.94 10.22 2.24
CA VAL A 308 -0.60 9.66 1.97
C VAL A 308 0.13 10.51 0.93
N ASN A 309 -0.61 11.04 -0.03
CA ASN A 309 -0.09 11.92 -1.08
C ASN A 309 -0.16 13.41 -0.71
N ASN A 310 -0.66 13.77 0.48
CA ASN A 310 -0.92 15.15 0.95
C ASN A 310 -1.77 16.00 -0.03
N LEU A 311 -2.63 15.38 -0.83
CA LEU A 311 -3.40 16.05 -1.89
C LEU A 311 -4.64 16.79 -1.37
N LYS A 312 -4.98 16.66 -0.08
CA LYS A 312 -6.19 17.26 0.48
C LYS A 312 -6.18 18.79 0.36
N GLU A 313 -5.07 19.44 0.71
CA GLU A 313 -4.91 20.89 0.58
C GLU A 313 -5.06 21.36 -0.87
N PHE A 314 -4.47 20.62 -1.81
CA PHE A 314 -4.60 20.90 -3.24
C PHE A 314 -6.05 20.74 -3.71
N ALA A 315 -6.73 19.68 -3.31
CA ALA A 315 -8.13 19.41 -3.66
C ALA A 315 -9.09 20.51 -3.13
N GLU A 316 -8.85 21.02 -1.92
CA GLU A 316 -9.63 22.10 -1.32
C GLU A 316 -9.43 23.44 -2.06
N LYS A 317 -8.20 23.74 -2.47
CA LYS A 317 -7.86 24.98 -3.22
C LYS A 317 -8.23 24.92 -4.70
N HIS A 318 -8.11 23.75 -5.30
CA HIS A 318 -8.24 23.53 -6.75
C HIS A 318 -9.16 22.35 -7.08
N PRO A 319 -10.46 22.39 -6.67
CA PRO A 319 -11.36 21.23 -6.80
C PRO A 319 -11.58 20.79 -8.26
N GLU A 320 -11.50 21.70 -9.24
CA GLU A 320 -11.62 21.36 -10.67
C GLU A 320 -10.36 20.67 -11.24
N ASN A 321 -9.23 20.80 -10.54
CA ASN A 321 -7.95 20.23 -10.92
C ASN A 321 -7.63 18.92 -10.15
N TYR A 322 -8.61 18.36 -9.45
CA TYR A 322 -8.43 17.16 -8.64
C TYR A 322 -9.51 16.12 -8.89
N VAL A 323 -9.09 14.87 -9.02
CA VAL A 323 -9.98 13.71 -9.14
C VAL A 323 -9.51 12.63 -8.16
N ASP A 324 -10.40 12.23 -7.25
CA ASP A 324 -10.23 11.00 -6.47
C ASP A 324 -11.27 9.97 -6.92
N ALA A 325 -10.82 8.80 -7.31
CA ALA A 325 -11.68 7.72 -7.80
C ALA A 325 -11.99 6.66 -6.74
N GLY A 326 -11.58 6.89 -5.48
CA GLY A 326 -11.56 5.84 -4.46
C GLY A 326 -10.48 4.80 -4.76
N ILE A 327 -10.58 3.61 -4.17
CA ILE A 327 -9.59 2.54 -4.35
C ILE A 327 -9.78 1.91 -5.74
N ALA A 328 -9.17 2.49 -6.76
CA ALA A 328 -9.37 2.14 -8.17
C ALA A 328 -8.11 2.40 -9.01
N GLU A 329 -6.99 1.77 -8.67
CA GLU A 329 -5.67 2.02 -9.27
C GLU A 329 -5.67 1.84 -10.80
N GLN A 330 -6.37 0.83 -11.31
CA GLN A 330 -6.54 0.59 -12.74
C GLN A 330 -7.25 1.76 -13.42
N TYR A 331 -8.39 2.18 -12.85
CA TYR A 331 -9.18 3.29 -13.38
C TYR A 331 -8.37 4.59 -13.43
N VAL A 332 -7.69 4.98 -12.34
CA VAL A 332 -6.96 6.24 -12.28
C VAL A 332 -5.81 6.28 -13.27
N THR A 333 -5.18 5.14 -13.55
CA THR A 333 -4.10 5.04 -14.54
C THR A 333 -4.65 5.25 -15.96
N THR A 334 -5.69 4.51 -16.36
CA THR A 334 -6.34 4.66 -17.67
C THR A 334 -6.95 6.07 -17.83
N PHE A 335 -7.68 6.55 -16.80
CA PHE A 335 -8.30 7.87 -16.80
C PHE A 335 -7.26 9.00 -16.99
N GLY A 336 -6.14 8.94 -16.23
CA GLY A 336 -5.08 9.93 -16.35
C GLY A 336 -4.42 9.93 -17.74
N GLY A 337 -4.23 8.76 -18.35
CA GLY A 337 -3.80 8.64 -19.75
C GLY A 337 -4.77 9.35 -20.70
N ALA A 338 -6.07 9.08 -20.56
CA ALA A 338 -7.10 9.72 -21.38
C ALA A 338 -7.18 11.24 -21.18
N VAL A 339 -6.95 11.74 -19.96
CA VAL A 339 -6.84 13.19 -19.69
C VAL A 339 -5.67 13.80 -20.46
N ALA A 340 -4.52 13.11 -20.47
CA ALA A 340 -3.34 13.54 -21.22
C ALA A 340 -3.58 13.51 -22.73
N ALA A 341 -4.20 12.44 -23.25
CA ALA A 341 -4.63 12.34 -24.66
C ALA A 341 -5.58 13.48 -25.06
N GLY A 342 -6.45 13.90 -24.14
CA GLY A 342 -7.37 15.03 -24.33
C GLY A 342 -6.70 16.41 -24.34
N GLY A 343 -5.38 16.48 -24.10
CA GLY A 343 -4.58 17.71 -24.17
C GLY A 343 -4.41 18.46 -22.84
N ALA A 344 -4.95 17.95 -21.74
CA ALA A 344 -4.63 18.44 -20.39
C ALA A 344 -3.33 17.77 -19.87
N ARG A 345 -2.87 18.15 -18.70
CA ARG A 345 -1.70 17.57 -18.04
C ARG A 345 -2.15 16.71 -16.87
N ALA A 346 -1.94 15.41 -16.94
CA ALA A 346 -2.29 14.49 -15.87
C ALA A 346 -1.10 14.17 -14.99
N MET A 347 -1.26 14.35 -13.67
CA MET A 347 -0.36 13.81 -12.65
C MET A 347 -1.10 12.74 -11.87
N ILE A 348 -0.71 11.47 -12.05
CA ILE A 348 -1.32 10.30 -11.43
C ILE A 348 -0.50 9.91 -10.21
N PHE A 349 -1.14 9.78 -9.05
CA PHE A 349 -0.46 9.46 -7.80
C PHE A 349 -0.69 8.02 -7.40
N HIS A 350 0.40 7.26 -7.26
CA HIS A 350 0.40 5.89 -6.79
C HIS A 350 1.35 5.67 -5.61
N ASN A 351 0.93 4.83 -4.67
CA ASN A 351 1.87 4.14 -3.80
C ASN A 351 2.38 2.90 -4.54
N SER A 352 3.67 2.62 -4.47
CA SER A 352 4.32 1.54 -5.20
C SER A 352 3.65 0.17 -5.02
N THR A 353 3.28 -0.17 -3.78
CA THR A 353 2.64 -1.46 -3.50
C THR A 353 1.26 -1.59 -4.13
N PHE A 354 0.49 -0.49 -4.27
CA PHE A 354 -0.85 -0.52 -4.89
C PHE A 354 -0.79 -0.41 -6.41
N MET A 355 0.22 0.29 -6.93
CA MET A 355 0.48 0.45 -8.37
C MET A 355 0.55 -0.88 -9.12
N GLN A 356 0.97 -1.96 -8.46
CA GLN A 356 1.08 -3.29 -9.09
C GLN A 356 -0.26 -3.80 -9.67
N ARG A 357 -1.41 -3.31 -9.19
CA ARG A 357 -2.73 -3.62 -9.76
C ARG A 357 -2.95 -3.02 -11.13
N ALA A 358 -2.23 -1.96 -11.45
CA ALA A 358 -2.38 -1.22 -12.70
C ALA A 358 -1.28 -1.55 -13.75
N TYR A 359 -0.53 -2.64 -13.57
CA TYR A 359 0.55 -3.00 -14.50
C TYR A 359 0.08 -3.09 -15.95
N ASP A 360 -1.08 -3.72 -16.19
CA ASP A 360 -1.69 -3.79 -17.51
C ASP A 360 -1.97 -2.40 -18.09
N GLN A 361 -2.51 -1.49 -17.29
CA GLN A 361 -2.82 -0.12 -17.70
C GLN A 361 -1.55 0.71 -18.00
N PHE A 362 -0.46 0.49 -17.27
CA PHE A 362 0.83 1.09 -17.60
C PHE A 362 1.33 0.62 -18.98
N LEU A 363 1.25 -0.67 -19.25
CA LEU A 363 1.72 -1.26 -20.49
C LEU A 363 0.78 -0.96 -21.66
N HIS A 364 -0.51 -1.28 -21.50
CA HIS A 364 -1.49 -1.25 -22.56
C HIS A 364 -2.07 0.14 -22.80
N ASP A 365 -2.51 0.82 -21.72
CA ASP A 365 -3.24 2.07 -21.89
C ASP A 365 -2.29 3.29 -22.00
N LEU A 366 -1.17 3.30 -21.25
CA LEU A 366 -0.22 4.40 -21.32
C LEU A 366 0.87 4.17 -22.38
N ALA A 367 1.65 3.09 -22.27
CA ALA A 367 2.87 2.94 -23.06
C ALA A 367 2.60 2.65 -24.54
N ILE A 368 1.72 1.69 -24.88
CA ILE A 368 1.36 1.39 -26.28
C ILE A 368 0.78 2.63 -26.98
N ASN A 369 -0.01 3.42 -26.28
CA ASN A 369 -0.65 4.61 -26.81
C ASN A 369 0.24 5.87 -26.74
N LYS A 370 1.40 5.78 -26.05
CA LYS A 370 2.34 6.89 -25.84
C LYS A 370 1.68 8.09 -25.16
N GLU A 371 0.77 7.84 -24.22
CA GLU A 371 0.05 8.89 -23.53
C GLU A 371 0.98 9.66 -22.58
N PRO A 372 1.11 10.99 -22.72
CA PRO A 372 2.09 11.79 -21.99
C PRO A 372 1.64 12.13 -20.56
N ALA A 373 1.13 11.15 -19.84
CA ALA A 373 0.79 11.26 -18.43
C ALA A 373 2.04 11.18 -17.56
N VAL A 374 2.04 11.92 -16.45
CA VAL A 374 3.11 11.87 -15.43
C VAL A 374 2.62 11.06 -14.24
N VAL A 375 3.34 10.04 -13.87
CA VAL A 375 2.99 9.17 -12.74
C VAL A 375 3.99 9.38 -11.62
N ILE A 376 3.48 9.81 -10.47
CA ILE A 376 4.24 9.98 -9.23
C ILE A 376 4.13 8.69 -8.42
N VAL A 377 5.25 8.02 -8.22
CA VAL A 377 5.30 6.76 -7.46
C VAL A 377 6.03 7.00 -6.14
N LYS A 378 5.29 6.85 -5.04
CA LYS A 378 5.80 6.93 -3.68
C LYS A 378 6.05 5.55 -3.10
N SER A 379 6.87 5.49 -2.06
CA SER A 379 7.20 4.28 -1.32
C SER A 379 7.74 3.14 -2.20
N ALA A 380 8.43 3.50 -3.29
CA ALA A 380 9.13 2.56 -4.16
C ALA A 380 10.54 2.30 -3.63
N SER A 381 10.63 1.80 -2.42
CA SER A 381 11.87 1.62 -1.67
C SER A 381 11.89 0.29 -0.91
N ILE A 382 13.07 -0.06 -0.41
CA ILE A 382 13.23 -1.17 0.55
C ILE A 382 12.48 -0.80 1.82
N SER A 383 11.66 -1.73 2.32
CA SER A 383 10.86 -1.55 3.51
C SER A 383 10.88 -2.81 4.38
N GLY A 384 10.97 -2.62 5.68
CA GLY A 384 10.86 -3.68 6.68
C GLY A 384 9.54 -3.68 7.44
N SER A 385 8.57 -2.84 7.07
CA SER A 385 7.36 -2.60 7.87
C SER A 385 6.44 -3.83 7.96
N ASP A 386 5.97 -4.33 6.85
CA ASP A 386 5.16 -5.54 6.74
C ASP A 386 5.28 -6.16 5.33
N LYS A 387 5.01 -7.46 5.23
CA LYS A 387 5.16 -8.20 3.96
C LYS A 387 4.08 -7.87 2.92
N THR A 388 3.01 -7.25 3.29
CA THR A 388 1.88 -6.96 2.40
C THR A 388 2.01 -5.61 1.70
N HIS A 389 2.86 -4.70 2.22
CA HIS A 389 3.09 -3.36 1.68
C HIS A 389 4.57 -3.16 1.34
N GLN A 390 5.04 -3.84 0.29
CA GLN A 390 6.44 -3.80 -0.16
C GLN A 390 6.57 -2.99 -1.45
N GLY A 391 7.35 -1.91 -1.40
CA GLY A 391 7.63 -1.05 -2.55
C GLY A 391 8.81 -1.47 -3.41
N SER A 392 9.67 -2.33 -2.89
CA SER A 392 10.97 -2.72 -3.48
C SER A 392 10.89 -3.44 -4.83
N PHE A 393 9.70 -3.87 -5.26
CA PHE A 393 9.50 -4.56 -6.55
C PHE A 393 9.26 -3.60 -7.73
N ALA A 394 9.09 -2.30 -7.51
CA ALA A 394 8.68 -1.32 -8.52
C ALA A 394 9.66 -1.23 -9.70
N ILE A 395 10.97 -1.22 -9.41
CA ILE A 395 12.02 -1.11 -10.43
C ILE A 395 11.90 -2.26 -11.43
N GLY A 396 11.91 -3.51 -10.95
CA GLY A 396 11.80 -4.69 -11.80
C GLY A 396 10.47 -4.77 -12.56
N MET A 397 9.38 -4.35 -11.91
CA MET A 397 8.03 -4.39 -12.48
C MET A 397 7.86 -3.44 -13.67
N LEU A 398 8.26 -2.17 -13.55
CA LEU A 398 8.01 -1.17 -14.59
C LEU A 398 9.11 -1.08 -15.64
N SER A 399 10.34 -1.44 -15.29
CA SER A 399 11.47 -1.23 -16.18
C SER A 399 11.57 -2.19 -17.37
N ASN A 400 10.58 -3.06 -17.57
CA ASN A 400 10.43 -3.90 -18.75
C ASN A 400 9.35 -3.39 -19.73
N ILE A 401 8.66 -2.29 -19.42
CA ILE A 401 7.63 -1.69 -20.26
C ILE A 401 8.30 -0.82 -21.33
N PRO A 402 8.10 -1.10 -22.65
CA PRO A 402 8.63 -0.27 -23.72
C PRO A 402 8.00 1.13 -23.72
N ASP A 403 8.70 2.12 -24.25
CA ASP A 403 8.25 3.51 -24.43
C ASP A 403 7.81 4.22 -23.12
N LEU A 404 8.06 3.64 -21.97
CA LEU A 404 7.84 4.25 -20.66
C LEU A 404 9.15 4.85 -20.15
N VAL A 405 9.20 6.15 -19.93
CA VAL A 405 10.34 6.82 -19.33
C VAL A 405 10.24 6.72 -17.81
N TYR A 406 11.20 6.04 -17.19
CA TYR A 406 11.20 5.82 -15.74
C TYR A 406 12.41 6.50 -15.11
N LEU A 407 12.17 7.53 -14.30
CA LEU A 407 13.18 8.40 -13.71
C LEU A 407 13.17 8.32 -12.18
N ALA A 408 14.34 8.46 -11.58
CA ALA A 408 14.53 8.50 -10.13
C ALA A 408 15.44 9.70 -9.76
N PRO A 409 14.87 10.84 -9.32
CA PRO A 409 15.60 12.02 -8.92
C PRO A 409 16.42 11.77 -7.66
N THR A 410 17.54 12.47 -7.51
CA THR A 410 18.43 12.43 -6.35
C THR A 410 18.37 13.69 -5.49
N SER A 411 17.74 14.76 -5.98
CA SER A 411 17.62 16.05 -5.30
C SER A 411 16.31 16.76 -5.65
N GLU A 412 15.99 17.82 -4.90
CA GLU A 412 14.84 18.69 -5.17
C GLU A 412 14.91 19.31 -6.55
N GLU A 413 16.08 19.88 -6.91
CA GLU A 413 16.27 20.58 -8.19
C GLU A 413 16.14 19.61 -9.37
N GLU A 414 16.61 18.39 -9.19
CA GLU A 414 16.49 17.36 -10.22
C GLU A 414 15.02 16.89 -10.36
N LEU A 415 14.29 16.74 -9.25
CA LEU A 415 12.87 16.44 -9.29
C LEU A 415 12.08 17.52 -10.04
N VAL A 416 12.31 18.79 -9.74
CA VAL A 416 11.63 19.92 -10.41
C VAL A 416 11.97 19.93 -11.91
N ALA A 417 13.22 19.74 -12.29
CA ALA A 417 13.63 19.67 -13.69
C ALA A 417 12.98 18.49 -14.44
N MET A 418 12.85 17.33 -13.78
CA MET A 418 12.15 16.17 -14.34
C MET A 418 10.65 16.42 -14.48
N LEU A 419 10.00 17.09 -13.52
CA LEU A 419 8.59 17.48 -13.59
C LEU A 419 8.34 18.48 -14.75
N ASP A 420 9.18 19.52 -14.88
CA ASP A 420 9.09 20.49 -15.97
C ASP A 420 9.17 19.80 -17.33
N TRP A 421 10.15 18.91 -17.51
CA TRP A 421 10.27 18.16 -18.74
C TRP A 421 9.08 17.21 -18.96
N ALA A 422 8.71 16.43 -17.95
CA ALA A 422 7.64 15.43 -18.04
C ALA A 422 6.28 16.04 -18.40
N LEU A 423 5.97 17.23 -17.85
CA LEU A 423 4.71 17.92 -18.14
C LEU A 423 4.71 18.70 -19.48
N THR A 424 5.86 18.89 -20.10
CA THR A 424 5.95 19.63 -21.38
C THR A 424 6.10 18.71 -22.60
N GLN A 425 6.70 17.53 -22.45
CA GLN A 425 6.82 16.55 -23.53
C GLN A 425 5.46 15.93 -23.91
N LYS A 426 5.38 15.26 -25.09
CA LYS A 426 4.11 14.76 -25.65
C LYS A 426 4.20 13.33 -26.19
N ASP A 427 5.32 12.66 -25.97
CA ASP A 427 5.64 11.44 -26.71
C ASP A 427 5.69 10.18 -25.85
N HIS A 428 5.69 10.35 -24.50
CA HIS A 428 5.87 9.20 -23.59
C HIS A 428 5.14 9.37 -22.27
N PRO A 429 4.60 8.29 -21.67
CA PRO A 429 4.31 8.27 -20.25
C PRO A 429 5.60 8.35 -19.44
N VAL A 430 5.59 9.14 -18.36
CA VAL A 430 6.74 9.36 -17.50
C VAL A 430 6.42 8.93 -16.08
N VAL A 431 7.23 8.04 -15.51
CA VAL A 431 7.16 7.63 -14.11
C VAL A 431 8.29 8.29 -13.33
N LEU A 432 7.96 8.93 -12.22
CA LEU A 432 8.91 9.51 -11.28
C LEU A 432 8.87 8.72 -9.97
N GLN A 433 9.96 8.03 -9.65
CA GLN A 433 10.15 7.35 -8.36
C GLN A 433 10.63 8.38 -7.32
N ILE A 434 9.75 8.73 -6.39
CA ILE A 434 10.04 9.77 -5.40
C ILE A 434 10.89 9.19 -4.27
N PRO A 435 12.03 9.83 -3.91
CA PRO A 435 12.85 9.38 -2.80
C PRO A 435 12.10 9.40 -1.47
N GLU A 436 12.27 8.37 -0.65
CA GLU A 436 11.67 8.24 0.69
C GLU A 436 12.61 8.77 1.80
N HIS A 437 13.85 9.06 1.47
CA HIS A 437 14.82 9.66 2.39
C HIS A 437 14.68 11.19 2.44
N GLY A 438 15.43 11.83 3.31
CA GLY A 438 15.41 13.30 3.47
C GLY A 438 15.67 14.04 2.14
N VAL A 439 15.17 15.28 2.05
CA VAL A 439 15.35 16.11 0.86
C VAL A 439 16.82 16.51 0.74
N GLU A 440 17.42 16.15 -0.39
CA GLU A 440 18.76 16.56 -0.78
C GLU A 440 18.67 17.74 -1.74
N ASN A 441 19.65 18.64 -1.67
CA ASN A 441 19.80 19.77 -2.60
C ASN A 441 21.10 19.61 -3.40
N ARG A 442 20.97 19.62 -4.70
CA ARG A 442 22.08 19.51 -5.63
C ARG A 442 21.71 20.17 -6.96
N SER A 443 22.44 21.22 -7.32
CA SER A 443 22.17 21.91 -8.58
C SER A 443 22.23 20.93 -9.77
N THR A 444 21.30 21.09 -10.70
CA THR A 444 21.29 20.38 -11.98
C THR A 444 21.22 21.38 -13.12
N VAL A 445 21.88 21.06 -14.21
CA VAL A 445 21.78 21.81 -15.46
C VAL A 445 20.98 21.07 -16.53
N ARG A 446 20.50 19.88 -16.20
CA ARG A 446 19.78 19.03 -17.13
C ARG A 446 18.31 19.45 -17.22
N THR A 447 17.83 19.61 -18.45
CA THR A 447 16.44 20.01 -18.76
C THR A 447 15.77 19.08 -19.77
N ASP A 448 16.50 18.10 -20.33
CA ASP A 448 15.96 17.13 -21.29
C ASP A 448 16.23 15.69 -20.81
N PHE A 449 15.15 14.92 -20.66
CA PHE A 449 15.17 13.53 -20.23
C PHE A 449 14.61 12.58 -21.30
N SER A 450 14.59 13.01 -22.56
CA SER A 450 14.11 12.19 -23.68
C SER A 450 15.00 10.97 -23.99
N LYS A 451 16.24 10.98 -23.54
CA LYS A 451 17.21 9.88 -23.75
C LYS A 451 18.04 9.65 -22.51
N ALA A 452 18.32 8.39 -22.22
CA ALA A 452 19.22 8.04 -21.14
C ALA A 452 20.61 8.63 -21.39
N GLN A 453 21.02 9.47 -20.46
CA GLN A 453 22.36 10.08 -20.40
C GLN A 453 22.72 10.23 -18.93
N TYR A 454 23.73 9.50 -18.49
CA TYR A 454 24.17 9.51 -17.11
C TYR A 454 25.02 10.74 -16.80
N GLU A 455 24.91 11.26 -15.61
CA GLU A 455 25.73 12.35 -15.10
C GLU A 455 26.95 11.79 -14.36
N ILE A 456 28.16 12.15 -14.78
CA ILE A 456 29.38 11.88 -14.02
C ILE A 456 29.54 13.01 -13.00
N VAL A 457 29.10 12.77 -11.77
CA VAL A 457 29.13 13.77 -10.68
C VAL A 457 30.55 13.97 -10.16
N ARG A 458 31.31 12.88 -10.14
CA ARG A 458 32.72 12.90 -9.75
C ARG A 458 33.52 11.95 -10.66
N LYS A 459 34.61 12.41 -11.25
CA LYS A 459 35.45 11.59 -12.09
C LYS A 459 36.60 10.97 -11.27
N GLY A 460 36.79 9.69 -11.44
CA GLY A 460 37.87 8.88 -10.86
C GLY A 460 38.37 7.85 -11.85
N GLU A 461 38.98 6.80 -11.34
CA GLU A 461 39.55 5.65 -12.05
C GLU A 461 39.27 4.39 -11.22
N GLU A 462 39.53 3.20 -11.73
CA GLU A 462 39.45 1.89 -11.07
C GLU A 462 38.04 1.42 -10.72
N VAL A 463 37.22 2.23 -10.03
CA VAL A 463 35.84 1.85 -9.58
C VAL A 463 34.84 2.88 -10.11
N ALA A 464 33.80 2.42 -10.82
CA ALA A 464 32.68 3.24 -11.21
C ALA A 464 31.45 2.89 -10.34
N ILE A 465 30.93 3.87 -9.59
CA ILE A 465 29.78 3.70 -8.70
C ILE A 465 28.57 4.41 -9.32
N LEU A 466 27.56 3.62 -9.69
CA LEU A 466 26.28 4.07 -10.22
C LEU A 466 25.24 4.00 -9.11
N ALA A 467 24.90 5.11 -8.49
CA ALA A 467 23.95 5.17 -7.39
C ALA A 467 22.63 5.79 -7.85
N LEU A 468 21.54 5.02 -7.78
CA LEU A 468 20.24 5.39 -8.35
C LEU A 468 19.32 6.02 -7.30
N GLY A 469 18.74 7.17 -7.65
CA GLY A 469 17.63 7.78 -6.90
C GLY A 469 17.94 8.00 -5.42
N GLY A 470 17.04 7.55 -4.52
CA GLY A 470 17.12 7.79 -3.08
C GLY A 470 18.39 7.29 -2.38
N LEU A 471 19.10 6.30 -2.95
CA LEU A 471 20.36 5.80 -2.41
C LEU A 471 21.62 6.50 -2.99
N PHE A 472 21.45 7.59 -3.73
CA PHE A 472 22.59 8.34 -4.27
C PHE A 472 23.54 8.83 -3.18
N SER A 473 23.05 9.30 -2.04
CA SER A 473 23.84 9.72 -0.90
C SER A 473 24.70 8.59 -0.30
N HIS A 474 24.27 7.32 -0.40
CA HIS A 474 25.09 6.17 -0.01
C HIS A 474 26.28 6.02 -0.96
N GLY A 475 26.05 6.16 -2.26
CA GLY A 475 27.12 6.16 -3.26
C GLY A 475 28.15 7.27 -3.03
N GLN A 476 27.71 8.48 -2.65
CA GLN A 476 28.61 9.58 -2.29
C GLN A 476 29.51 9.22 -1.11
N LYS A 477 28.93 8.68 -0.03
CA LYS A 477 29.70 8.25 1.15
C LYS A 477 30.72 7.16 0.81
N VAL A 478 30.34 6.19 -0.03
CA VAL A 478 31.27 5.14 -0.47
C VAL A 478 32.44 5.74 -1.26
N VAL A 479 32.18 6.68 -2.18
CA VAL A 479 33.26 7.36 -2.94
C VAL A 479 34.20 8.15 -2.03
N GLU A 480 33.66 8.88 -1.04
CA GLU A 480 34.43 9.64 -0.06
C GLU A 480 35.37 8.75 0.78
N GLU A 481 34.86 7.61 1.24
CA GLU A 481 35.64 6.65 2.02
C GLU A 481 36.69 5.92 1.17
N LEU A 482 36.38 5.55 -0.09
CA LEU A 482 37.36 4.98 -1.01
C LEU A 482 38.51 5.96 -1.28
N GLU A 483 38.20 7.25 -1.39
CA GLU A 483 39.26 8.29 -1.55
C GLU A 483 40.18 8.36 -0.33
N ARG A 484 39.66 8.25 0.90
CA ARG A 484 40.47 8.15 2.12
C ARG A 484 41.42 6.95 2.09
N LEU A 485 41.00 5.87 1.41
CA LEU A 485 41.83 4.69 1.14
C LEU A 485 42.72 4.85 -0.10
N LYS A 486 42.78 6.03 -0.72
CA LYS A 486 43.56 6.38 -1.93
C LYS A 486 43.09 5.66 -3.19
N ILE A 487 41.84 5.21 -3.23
CA ILE A 487 41.19 4.66 -4.41
C ILE A 487 40.32 5.76 -5.03
N LYS A 488 40.60 6.10 -6.28
CA LYS A 488 39.84 7.12 -7.00
C LYS A 488 38.63 6.50 -7.68
N ALA A 489 37.46 6.66 -7.08
CA ALA A 489 36.21 6.16 -7.66
C ALA A 489 35.46 7.25 -8.45
N THR A 490 34.86 6.86 -9.56
CA THR A 490 33.88 7.69 -10.30
C THR A 490 32.51 7.55 -9.68
N LEU A 491 31.82 8.67 -9.40
CA LEU A 491 30.43 8.68 -8.99
C LEU A 491 29.54 9.08 -10.16
N VAL A 492 28.58 8.24 -10.48
CA VAL A 492 27.63 8.41 -11.57
C VAL A 492 26.21 8.50 -11.00
N ASN A 493 25.46 9.51 -11.43
CA ASN A 493 24.02 9.58 -11.24
C ASN A 493 23.32 9.07 -12.50
N PRO A 494 22.71 7.89 -12.49
CA PRO A 494 22.03 7.34 -13.67
C PRO A 494 20.77 8.10 -14.05
N MET A 495 19.98 8.57 -13.07
CA MET A 495 18.64 9.17 -13.24
C MET A 495 17.60 8.25 -13.88
N PHE A 496 17.96 7.48 -14.89
CA PHE A 496 17.09 6.54 -15.63
C PHE A 496 17.11 5.16 -15.00
N VAL A 497 15.93 4.67 -14.65
CA VAL A 497 15.76 3.37 -13.99
C VAL A 497 15.74 2.22 -15.01
N ALA A 498 15.08 2.44 -16.14
CA ALA A 498 14.85 1.41 -17.15
C ALA A 498 15.90 1.40 -18.27
N GLU A 499 16.22 2.56 -18.80
CA GLU A 499 17.12 2.72 -19.93
C GLU A 499 18.58 2.90 -19.51
N LEU A 500 19.49 2.29 -20.27
CA LEU A 500 20.92 2.38 -20.03
C LEU A 500 21.57 3.41 -20.95
N ASP A 501 22.38 4.31 -20.39
CA ASP A 501 23.36 5.08 -21.18
C ASP A 501 24.55 4.20 -21.57
N LYS A 502 24.34 3.40 -22.62
CA LYS A 502 25.34 2.46 -23.15
C LYS A 502 26.64 3.15 -23.56
N LYS A 503 26.58 4.44 -23.96
CA LYS A 503 27.76 5.21 -24.37
C LYS A 503 28.65 5.48 -23.16
N THR A 504 28.08 6.09 -22.12
CA THR A 504 28.81 6.39 -20.88
C THR A 504 29.34 5.11 -20.21
N LEU A 505 28.52 4.06 -20.13
CA LEU A 505 28.94 2.76 -19.58
C LEU A 505 30.13 2.18 -20.33
N LYS A 506 30.12 2.21 -21.68
CA LYS A 506 31.23 1.73 -22.51
C LYS A 506 32.48 2.58 -22.33
N GLU A 507 32.37 3.91 -22.29
CA GLU A 507 33.51 4.81 -22.07
C GLU A 507 34.19 4.54 -20.73
N LEU A 508 33.40 4.32 -19.66
CA LEU A 508 33.95 4.01 -18.35
C LEU A 508 34.70 2.67 -18.29
N THR A 509 34.42 1.69 -19.17
CA THR A 509 35.18 0.41 -19.18
C THR A 509 36.65 0.58 -19.55
N GLY A 510 37.04 1.72 -20.13
CA GLY A 510 38.44 2.01 -20.46
C GLY A 510 39.36 2.19 -19.26
N ASP A 511 38.85 2.79 -18.18
CA ASP A 511 39.62 3.19 -17.01
C ASP A 511 39.16 2.50 -15.69
N HIS A 512 38.03 1.74 -15.72
CA HIS A 512 37.45 1.14 -14.55
C HIS A 512 37.41 -0.38 -14.63
N LYS A 513 37.84 -1.05 -13.57
CA LYS A 513 37.90 -2.52 -13.47
C LYS A 513 36.68 -3.08 -12.78
N VAL A 514 36.09 -2.31 -11.86
CA VAL A 514 34.93 -2.70 -11.03
C VAL A 514 33.81 -1.68 -11.23
N PHE A 515 32.64 -2.18 -11.56
CA PHE A 515 31.42 -1.39 -11.62
C PHE A 515 30.53 -1.77 -10.43
N VAL A 516 30.02 -0.77 -9.74
CA VAL A 516 29.13 -0.91 -8.58
C VAL A 516 27.81 -0.26 -8.92
N THR A 517 26.70 -0.96 -8.70
CA THR A 517 25.36 -0.36 -8.76
C THR A 517 24.73 -0.36 -7.39
N ILE A 518 24.02 0.70 -7.06
CA ILE A 518 23.27 0.85 -5.81
C ILE A 518 21.84 1.25 -6.17
N GLU A 519 20.85 0.42 -5.81
CA GLU A 519 19.43 0.65 -6.10
C GLU A 519 18.54 0.39 -4.90
N ASP A 520 17.49 1.20 -4.73
CA ASP A 520 16.51 1.08 -3.66
C ASP A 520 15.36 0.15 -4.11
N GLY A 521 15.70 -1.11 -4.36
CA GLY A 521 14.79 -2.11 -4.88
C GLY A 521 15.41 -3.51 -4.91
N VAL A 522 14.60 -4.50 -5.33
CA VAL A 522 15.02 -5.89 -5.50
C VAL A 522 15.93 -6.00 -6.72
N LEU A 523 17.08 -6.68 -6.54
CA LEU A 523 18.08 -6.87 -7.61
C LEU A 523 17.57 -7.67 -8.80
N ASP A 524 16.68 -8.67 -8.56
CA ASP A 524 16.08 -9.48 -9.62
C ASP A 524 15.22 -8.62 -10.56
N GLY A 525 15.64 -8.50 -11.81
CA GLY A 525 15.01 -7.61 -12.80
C GLY A 525 15.31 -6.13 -12.59
N GLY A 526 16.12 -5.77 -11.61
CA GLY A 526 16.48 -4.42 -11.22
C GLY A 526 17.47 -3.71 -12.16
N PHE A 527 17.84 -2.51 -11.76
CA PHE A 527 18.78 -1.66 -12.48
C PHE A 527 20.18 -2.31 -12.57
N GLY A 528 20.71 -2.80 -11.45
CA GLY A 528 22.03 -3.43 -11.37
C GLY A 528 22.16 -4.65 -12.27
N GLN A 529 21.13 -5.48 -12.34
CA GLN A 529 21.12 -6.66 -13.21
C GLN A 529 21.19 -6.27 -14.70
N LYS A 530 20.51 -5.20 -15.11
CA LYS A 530 20.58 -4.68 -16.48
C LYS A 530 21.95 -4.12 -16.82
N VAL A 531 22.54 -3.35 -15.90
CA VAL A 531 23.92 -2.82 -16.05
C VAL A 531 24.90 -3.96 -16.18
N SER A 532 24.83 -4.98 -15.31
CA SER A 532 25.68 -6.18 -15.37
C SER A 532 25.52 -6.94 -16.67
N GLY A 533 24.26 -7.12 -17.14
CA GLY A 533 23.98 -7.77 -18.42
C GLY A 533 24.62 -7.06 -19.61
N TYR A 534 24.61 -5.72 -19.63
CA TYR A 534 25.27 -4.95 -20.66
C TYR A 534 26.82 -5.00 -20.54
N LEU A 535 27.34 -4.86 -19.32
CA LEU A 535 28.79 -4.80 -19.07
C LEU A 535 29.48 -6.16 -19.24
N GLY A 536 28.75 -7.28 -19.13
CA GLY A 536 29.29 -8.63 -19.27
C GLY A 536 30.08 -8.87 -20.58
N GLN A 537 29.72 -8.17 -21.67
CA GLN A 537 30.45 -8.25 -22.94
C GLN A 537 31.85 -7.60 -22.93
N PHE A 538 32.16 -6.77 -21.92
CA PHE A 538 33.42 -6.05 -21.81
C PHE A 538 34.40 -6.69 -20.83
N GLY A 539 34.01 -7.76 -20.13
CA GLY A 539 34.86 -8.50 -19.21
C GLY A 539 35.22 -7.73 -17.92
N VAL A 540 34.43 -6.71 -17.56
CA VAL A 540 34.59 -5.97 -16.30
C VAL A 540 33.81 -6.65 -15.16
N LYS A 541 34.32 -6.51 -13.93
CA LYS A 541 33.63 -7.04 -12.73
C LYS A 541 32.48 -6.11 -12.33
N THR A 542 31.31 -6.67 -11.99
CA THR A 542 30.16 -5.90 -11.49
C THR A 542 29.74 -6.37 -10.09
N LEU A 543 29.45 -5.43 -9.21
CA LEU A 543 28.84 -5.63 -7.90
C LEU A 543 27.50 -4.89 -7.88
N ASN A 544 26.43 -5.58 -7.49
CA ASN A 544 25.11 -4.97 -7.42
C ASN A 544 24.61 -4.98 -5.97
N PHE A 545 24.28 -3.81 -5.45
CA PHE A 545 23.75 -3.62 -4.11
C PHE A 545 22.29 -3.19 -4.19
N GLY A 546 21.42 -3.93 -3.51
CA GLY A 546 19.98 -3.76 -3.44
C GLY A 546 19.35 -4.87 -2.64
N ALA A 547 18.02 -4.90 -2.55
CA ALA A 547 17.31 -5.92 -1.78
C ALA A 547 17.40 -7.31 -2.43
N LYS A 548 17.40 -8.33 -1.57
CA LYS A 548 17.17 -9.71 -1.99
C LYS A 548 15.70 -9.91 -2.36
N LYS A 549 15.43 -10.94 -3.17
CA LYS A 549 14.08 -11.35 -3.56
C LYS A 549 13.39 -12.10 -2.42
N GLU A 550 12.90 -11.35 -1.45
CA GLU A 550 12.20 -11.87 -0.28
C GLU A 550 11.07 -10.92 0.16
N PHE A 551 10.15 -11.41 1.00
CA PHE A 551 9.15 -10.59 1.68
C PHE A 551 9.61 -10.32 3.10
N ASN A 552 9.87 -9.07 3.42
CA ASN A 552 10.21 -8.61 4.77
C ASN A 552 8.95 -8.43 5.61
N ASP A 553 9.05 -8.66 6.92
CA ASP A 553 7.93 -8.51 7.85
C ASP A 553 8.44 -8.09 9.23
N SER A 554 8.16 -6.85 9.60
CA SER A 554 8.59 -6.26 10.88
C SER A 554 10.10 -6.36 11.14
N VAL A 555 10.92 -6.03 10.13
CA VAL A 555 12.38 -6.03 10.21
C VAL A 555 12.88 -4.59 10.30
N ALA A 556 13.81 -4.31 11.19
CA ALA A 556 14.44 -2.99 11.29
C ALA A 556 15.24 -2.63 10.03
N MET A 557 15.19 -1.36 9.61
CA MET A 557 15.90 -0.93 8.39
C MET A 557 17.41 -1.14 8.47
N ASP A 558 18.01 -0.90 9.64
CA ASP A 558 19.44 -1.13 9.85
C ASP A 558 19.81 -2.62 9.63
N GLU A 559 18.97 -3.55 10.12
CA GLU A 559 19.15 -4.98 9.87
C GLU A 559 19.03 -5.32 8.37
N LEU A 560 18.10 -4.71 7.65
CA LEU A 560 17.97 -4.91 6.21
C LEU A 560 19.19 -4.36 5.45
N TYR A 561 19.68 -3.21 5.84
CA TYR A 561 20.87 -2.61 5.22
C TYR A 561 22.11 -3.47 5.46
N ASP A 562 22.28 -4.02 6.64
CA ASP A 562 23.35 -5.00 6.93
C ASP A 562 23.17 -6.28 6.10
N ARG A 563 21.95 -6.85 6.09
CA ARG A 563 21.62 -8.09 5.36
C ARG A 563 21.85 -7.99 3.85
N TYR A 564 21.64 -6.78 3.29
CA TYR A 564 21.79 -6.51 1.86
C TYR A 564 23.12 -5.86 1.50
N HIS A 565 24.02 -5.70 2.45
CA HIS A 565 25.29 -5.00 2.29
C HIS A 565 25.13 -3.55 1.75
N LEU A 566 24.09 -2.86 2.20
CA LEU A 566 23.77 -1.48 1.78
C LEU A 566 24.40 -0.41 2.70
N THR A 567 25.11 -0.81 3.76
CA THR A 567 25.88 0.15 4.53
C THR A 567 27.20 0.50 3.81
N PRO A 568 27.69 1.76 3.89
CA PRO A 568 28.94 2.14 3.26
C PRO A 568 30.11 1.22 3.60
N GLU A 569 30.23 0.79 4.85
CA GLU A 569 31.30 -0.06 5.35
C GLU A 569 31.32 -1.45 4.67
N LEU A 570 30.14 -2.07 4.53
CA LEU A 570 30.01 -3.38 3.89
C LEU A 570 30.24 -3.29 2.38
N MET A 571 29.69 -2.25 1.72
CA MET A 571 29.94 -1.99 0.31
C MET A 571 31.44 -1.80 0.01
N ILE A 572 32.16 -1.04 0.85
CA ILE A 572 33.59 -0.83 0.72
C ILE A 572 34.35 -2.13 0.87
N SER A 573 33.99 -2.95 1.87
CA SER A 573 34.61 -4.27 2.07
C SER A 573 34.51 -5.14 0.82
N ASP A 574 33.32 -5.21 0.22
CA ASP A 574 33.06 -6.00 -1.00
C ASP A 574 33.81 -5.41 -2.23
N ILE A 575 33.88 -4.09 -2.34
CA ILE A 575 34.64 -3.40 -3.42
C ILE A 575 36.13 -3.70 -3.30
N LEU A 576 36.71 -3.64 -2.08
CA LEU A 576 38.12 -3.93 -1.85
C LEU A 576 38.47 -5.38 -2.16
N GLU A 577 37.56 -6.31 -1.88
CA GLU A 577 37.72 -7.71 -2.28
C GLU A 577 37.65 -7.88 -3.80
N ALA A 578 36.76 -7.13 -4.46
CA ALA A 578 36.61 -7.18 -5.90
C ALA A 578 37.84 -6.61 -6.66
N LEU A 579 38.58 -5.70 -6.05
CA LEU A 579 39.80 -5.10 -6.62
C LEU A 579 41.07 -6.00 -6.49
N LYS A 580 41.04 -7.01 -5.62
CA LYS A 580 42.13 -8.02 -5.52
C LYS A 580 42.12 -8.95 -6.72
#